data_20e4ecbe95a9623eb38d9f653202f828
#
_entry.id   20e4ecbe95a9623eb38d9f653202f828
#
_cell.length_a   1.000
_cell.length_b   1.000
_cell.length_c   1.000
_cell.angle_alpha   90.00
_cell.angle_beta   90.00
_cell.angle_gamma   90.00
#
_symmetry.space_group_name_H-M   'P 1'
#
loop_
_entity.id
_entity.type
_entity.pdbx_description
1 polymer ?
#
loop_
_entity_poly.entity_id
_entity_poly.type
_entity_poly.pdbx_seq_one_letter_code
_entity_poly.pdbx_strand_id
1 'polypeptide(L)'
;MRLGLQLGYWTPVPAPNTPDLVAAAERCGFDSVFAAEAWGSDAFTPLAWWGSRTSRLRLGTSVAQLSARTPAACAMHALTLDRLSGGRFILGLGVSGPQVVEGWYGQPFAQPLARTREYVSIVRQVLAREAPVVNNGRHYPLPYQGPGALGLGKPLKPIAHPLRPDVPIMLGAEGPKNVALTAEIADGWLAIYYTPRLAAQYAEWLDEGFARPGARRCREDFEIVASCQIVLTDDRPGAIRAMKPVLALYIGGMGAAGMNFHADVFKRMGYPEQVEAIGRLFREGRKEEAAAEVPDALVEDVMVVGDADQVRARVAEMERGGVTTLLVGCGGVEQVEQLSAALVGEVEHVL
;
A
#
# COMPACT_ATOMS: atom_id res chain seq x y z
N MET A 1 -5.55 -4.18 -17.42
CA MET A 1 -5.12 -3.96 -15.99
C MET A 1 -3.74 -4.58 -15.77
N ARG A 2 -2.86 -3.93 -14.97
CA ARG A 2 -1.53 -4.47 -14.62
C ARG A 2 -1.63 -5.40 -13.41
N LEU A 3 -0.72 -6.38 -13.32
CA LEU A 3 -0.54 -7.20 -12.12
C LEU A 3 0.76 -6.83 -11.40
N GLY A 4 0.71 -6.75 -10.09
CA GLY A 4 1.87 -6.60 -9.22
C GLY A 4 1.94 -7.73 -8.20
N LEU A 5 3.13 -8.18 -7.86
CA LEU A 5 3.35 -9.15 -6.81
C LEU A 5 3.46 -8.45 -5.45
N GLN A 6 2.65 -8.86 -4.48
CA GLN A 6 2.71 -8.39 -3.10
C GLN A 6 3.52 -9.37 -2.25
N LEU A 7 4.68 -8.95 -1.77
CA LEU A 7 5.51 -9.76 -0.88
C LEU A 7 5.04 -9.70 0.58
N GLY A 8 4.26 -8.67 0.93
CA GLY A 8 3.89 -8.43 2.31
C GLY A 8 5.07 -8.02 3.19
N TYR A 9 4.92 -8.17 4.49
CA TYR A 9 5.97 -8.06 5.52
C TYR A 9 6.31 -9.45 6.06
N TRP A 10 7.50 -9.57 6.64
CA TRP A 10 7.90 -10.84 7.21
C TRP A 10 7.14 -11.14 8.50
N THR A 11 6.74 -12.39 8.65
CA THR A 11 6.29 -12.98 9.91
C THR A 11 7.53 -13.47 10.69
N PRO A 12 7.60 -14.61 11.40
CA PRO A 12 8.84 -14.95 12.12
C PRO A 12 10.10 -15.01 11.26
N VAL A 13 9.94 -15.42 9.98
CA VAL A 13 11.02 -15.47 8.99
C VAL A 13 10.51 -15.06 7.61
N PRO A 14 11.38 -14.61 6.68
CA PRO A 14 10.97 -14.37 5.30
C PRO A 14 10.48 -15.67 4.67
N ALA A 15 9.52 -15.59 3.75
CA ALA A 15 9.11 -16.73 2.96
C ALA A 15 10.32 -17.25 2.14
N PRO A 16 10.72 -18.53 2.28
CA PRO A 16 11.96 -19.05 1.67
C PRO A 16 11.95 -19.00 0.16
N ASN A 17 10.77 -19.05 -0.46
CA ASN A 17 10.56 -19.02 -1.91
C ASN A 17 10.46 -17.60 -2.50
N THR A 18 10.67 -16.55 -1.72
CA THR A 18 10.56 -15.15 -2.21
C THR A 18 11.43 -14.87 -3.45
N PRO A 19 12.70 -15.33 -3.54
CA PRO A 19 13.50 -15.13 -4.75
C PRO A 19 12.85 -15.74 -6.00
N ASP A 20 12.26 -16.93 -5.86
CA ASP A 20 11.63 -17.66 -6.97
C ASP A 20 10.32 -16.98 -7.40
N LEU A 21 9.55 -16.46 -6.43
CA LEU A 21 8.34 -15.68 -6.71
C LEU A 21 8.66 -14.40 -7.51
N VAL A 22 9.70 -13.66 -7.11
CA VAL A 22 10.12 -12.44 -7.81
C VAL A 22 10.63 -12.77 -9.22
N ALA A 23 11.41 -13.83 -9.36
CA ALA A 23 11.90 -14.29 -10.67
C ALA A 23 10.74 -14.74 -11.57
N ALA A 24 9.76 -15.47 -11.02
CA ALA A 24 8.56 -15.87 -11.75
C ALA A 24 7.72 -14.68 -12.18
N ALA A 25 7.49 -13.71 -11.30
CA ALA A 25 6.76 -12.48 -11.63
C ALA A 25 7.43 -11.70 -12.79
N GLU A 26 8.77 -11.59 -12.77
CA GLU A 26 9.53 -10.99 -13.88
C GLU A 26 9.32 -11.76 -15.19
N ARG A 27 9.41 -13.10 -15.19
CA ARG A 27 9.20 -13.94 -16.40
C ARG A 27 7.78 -13.89 -16.90
N CYS A 28 6.81 -13.91 -16.00
CA CYS A 28 5.38 -14.02 -16.30
C CYS A 28 4.72 -12.66 -16.62
N GLY A 29 5.48 -11.59 -16.83
CA GLY A 29 4.95 -10.31 -17.30
C GLY A 29 4.22 -9.51 -16.22
N PHE A 30 4.45 -9.77 -14.93
CA PHE A 30 3.99 -8.85 -13.90
C PHE A 30 4.65 -7.49 -14.10
N ASP A 31 3.93 -6.43 -13.74
CA ASP A 31 4.38 -5.05 -13.87
C ASP A 31 5.29 -4.62 -12.71
N SER A 32 5.03 -5.14 -11.52
CA SER A 32 5.66 -4.62 -10.30
C SER A 32 5.77 -5.66 -9.19
N VAL A 33 6.67 -5.37 -8.23
CA VAL A 33 6.76 -6.08 -6.95
C VAL A 33 6.75 -5.07 -5.81
N PHE A 34 5.94 -5.34 -4.78
CA PHE A 34 5.79 -4.47 -3.63
C PHE A 34 6.13 -5.21 -2.33
N ALA A 35 6.86 -4.52 -1.44
CA ALA A 35 7.14 -4.98 -0.09
C ALA A 35 6.43 -4.05 0.93
N ALA A 36 5.98 -4.64 2.03
CA ALA A 36 5.33 -3.92 3.12
C ALA A 36 6.25 -3.77 4.34
N GLU A 37 5.94 -2.82 5.20
CA GLU A 37 6.62 -2.57 6.46
C GLU A 37 5.62 -2.66 7.62
N ALA A 38 6.00 -3.41 8.64
CA ALA A 38 5.27 -3.49 9.90
C ALA A 38 6.31 -3.46 11.04
N TRP A 39 6.02 -4.04 12.19
CA TRP A 39 7.00 -4.20 13.28
C TRP A 39 7.83 -5.49 13.13
N GLY A 40 8.31 -5.75 11.93
CA GLY A 40 9.10 -6.94 11.54
C GLY A 40 10.24 -6.54 10.61
N SER A 41 10.02 -6.59 9.31
CA SER A 41 10.96 -6.16 8.29
C SER A 41 10.67 -4.75 7.78
N ASP A 42 11.70 -4.05 7.31
CA ASP A 42 11.54 -2.81 6.55
C ASP A 42 11.10 -3.10 5.11
N ALA A 43 10.62 -2.09 4.41
CA ALA A 43 10.12 -2.25 3.04
C ALA A 43 11.20 -2.02 1.95
N PHE A 44 12.31 -1.34 2.24
CA PHE A 44 13.30 -0.96 1.23
C PHE A 44 14.37 -2.05 1.01
N THR A 45 14.86 -2.66 2.09
CA THR A 45 15.92 -3.67 2.02
C THR A 45 15.51 -4.90 1.18
N PRO A 46 14.32 -5.47 1.34
CA PRO A 46 13.85 -6.56 0.49
C PRO A 46 13.80 -6.19 -1.00
N LEU A 47 13.33 -4.97 -1.31
CA LEU A 47 13.26 -4.49 -2.69
C LEU A 47 14.65 -4.27 -3.30
N ALA A 48 15.61 -3.76 -2.53
CA ALA A 48 16.99 -3.63 -3.00
C ALA A 48 17.62 -5.00 -3.27
N TRP A 49 17.40 -5.97 -2.37
CA TRP A 49 18.00 -7.29 -2.46
C TRP A 49 17.45 -8.14 -3.61
N TRP A 50 16.13 -8.26 -3.68
CA TRP A 50 15.49 -9.08 -4.72
C TRP A 50 15.31 -8.33 -6.04
N GLY A 51 15.02 -7.04 -5.99
CA GLY A 51 14.90 -6.19 -7.17
C GLY A 51 16.18 -6.04 -7.98
N SER A 52 17.37 -6.28 -7.36
CA SER A 52 18.66 -6.31 -8.07
C SER A 52 18.77 -7.44 -9.10
N ARG A 53 17.89 -8.43 -9.04
CA ARG A 53 17.84 -9.58 -9.96
C ARG A 53 16.74 -9.42 -11.01
N THR A 54 16.15 -8.26 -11.12
CA THR A 54 15.06 -7.92 -12.06
C THR A 54 15.48 -6.76 -12.95
N SER A 55 14.91 -6.68 -14.13
CA SER A 55 15.19 -5.64 -15.12
C SER A 55 13.99 -4.81 -15.52
N ARG A 56 12.77 -5.33 -15.37
CA ARG A 56 11.52 -4.70 -15.80
C ARG A 56 10.58 -4.37 -14.67
N LEU A 57 10.47 -5.24 -13.65
CA LEU A 57 9.56 -5.01 -12.53
C LEU A 57 9.79 -3.65 -11.89
N ARG A 58 8.73 -2.86 -11.75
CA ARG A 58 8.73 -1.69 -10.88
C ARG A 58 8.82 -2.17 -9.43
N LEU A 59 9.58 -1.47 -8.61
CA LEU A 59 9.84 -1.82 -7.20
C LEU A 59 9.09 -0.84 -6.31
N GLY A 60 8.11 -1.30 -5.56
CA GLY A 60 7.26 -0.43 -4.76
C GLY A 60 7.22 -0.76 -3.27
N THR A 61 7.03 0.23 -2.43
CA THR A 61 6.67 0.00 -1.02
C THR A 61 5.15 0.08 -0.84
N SER A 62 4.53 -0.90 -0.16
CA SER A 62 3.09 -0.92 0.11
C SER A 62 2.79 -1.37 1.54
N VAL A 63 3.05 -0.56 2.51
CA VAL A 63 3.58 0.80 2.46
C VAL A 63 4.81 0.92 3.35
N ALA A 64 5.70 1.89 3.07
CA ALA A 64 6.68 2.34 4.05
C ALA A 64 6.00 3.28 5.05
N GLN A 65 6.28 3.10 6.36
CA GLN A 65 5.60 3.87 7.40
C GLN A 65 6.24 5.25 7.59
N LEU A 66 5.43 6.30 7.61
CA LEU A 66 5.88 7.67 7.82
C LEU A 66 6.65 7.86 9.14
N SER A 67 6.30 7.09 10.16
CA SER A 67 6.91 7.21 11.51
C SER A 67 8.21 6.43 11.66
N ALA A 68 8.53 5.53 10.72
CA ALA A 68 9.73 4.70 10.78
C ALA A 68 11.02 5.48 10.51
N ARG A 69 10.94 6.60 9.78
CA ARG A 69 12.10 7.41 9.41
C ARG A 69 11.74 8.86 9.14
N THR A 70 12.71 9.76 9.24
CA THR A 70 12.49 11.17 8.88
C THR A 70 12.22 11.33 7.39
N PRO A 71 11.49 12.39 6.96
CA PRO A 71 11.20 12.62 5.53
C PRO A 71 12.47 12.68 4.66
N ALA A 72 13.53 13.33 5.16
CA ALA A 72 14.81 13.40 4.44
C ALA A 72 15.49 12.03 4.31
N ALA A 73 15.47 11.19 5.36
CA ALA A 73 15.98 9.83 5.29
C ALA A 73 15.17 8.97 4.31
N CYS A 74 13.85 9.07 4.34
CA CYS A 74 12.98 8.38 3.40
C CYS A 74 13.26 8.78 1.94
N ALA A 75 13.42 10.08 1.69
CA ALA A 75 13.77 10.58 0.37
C ALA A 75 15.14 10.06 -0.11
N MET A 76 16.13 9.92 0.80
CA MET A 76 17.42 9.32 0.47
C MET A 76 17.29 7.83 0.12
N HIS A 77 16.46 7.06 0.82
CA HIS A 77 16.16 5.67 0.44
C HIS A 77 15.53 5.60 -0.95
N ALA A 78 14.52 6.45 -1.21
CA ALA A 78 13.85 6.52 -2.50
C ALA A 78 14.81 6.87 -3.64
N LEU A 79 15.62 7.91 -3.47
CA LEU A 79 16.63 8.35 -4.43
C LEU A 79 17.65 7.25 -4.73
N THR A 80 18.11 6.56 -3.69
CA THR A 80 19.12 5.49 -3.81
C THR A 80 18.54 4.30 -4.56
N LEU A 81 17.35 3.82 -4.15
CA LEU A 81 16.73 2.66 -4.77
C LEU A 81 16.25 2.96 -6.20
N ASP A 82 15.78 4.17 -6.47
CA ASP A 82 15.42 4.60 -7.82
C ASP A 82 16.64 4.57 -8.75
N ARG A 83 17.79 5.05 -8.30
CA ARG A 83 19.04 5.01 -9.07
C ARG A 83 19.55 3.58 -9.29
N LEU A 84 19.55 2.75 -8.25
CA LEU A 84 20.00 1.35 -8.33
C LEU A 84 19.11 0.51 -9.24
N SER A 85 17.81 0.81 -9.28
CA SER A 85 16.85 0.12 -10.13
C SER A 85 16.73 0.69 -11.55
N GLY A 86 17.48 1.76 -11.90
CA GLY A 86 17.37 2.40 -13.21
C GLY A 86 16.04 3.13 -13.44
N GLY A 87 15.48 3.76 -12.40
CA GLY A 87 14.24 4.54 -12.49
C GLY A 87 12.96 3.73 -12.31
N ARG A 88 13.02 2.53 -11.73
CA ARG A 88 11.87 1.63 -11.54
C ARG A 88 11.19 1.74 -10.16
N PHE A 89 11.69 2.61 -9.25
CA PHE A 89 11.18 2.69 -7.90
C PHE A 89 9.87 3.49 -7.79
N ILE A 90 8.99 3.06 -6.89
CA ILE A 90 7.75 3.71 -6.49
C ILE A 90 7.74 3.82 -4.97
N LEU A 91 7.59 5.03 -4.44
CA LEU A 91 7.51 5.25 -3.01
C LEU A 91 6.05 5.22 -2.53
N GLY A 92 5.63 4.10 -1.96
CA GLY A 92 4.34 3.99 -1.30
C GLY A 92 4.46 4.28 0.20
N LEU A 93 3.68 5.22 0.71
CA LEU A 93 3.72 5.69 2.10
C LEU A 93 2.39 5.47 2.81
N GLY A 94 2.43 5.24 4.12
CA GLY A 94 1.24 5.07 4.95
C GLY A 94 1.42 5.59 6.37
N VAL A 95 0.30 5.98 6.99
CA VAL A 95 0.28 6.56 8.34
C VAL A 95 0.38 5.52 9.45
N SER A 96 0.04 4.25 9.17
CA SER A 96 -0.12 3.19 10.18
C SER A 96 -1.20 3.52 11.23
N GLY A 97 -1.24 2.78 12.33
CA GLY A 97 -2.13 3.02 13.47
C GLY A 97 -1.39 3.56 14.70
N PRO A 98 -2.09 4.17 15.65
CA PRO A 98 -1.47 4.74 16.85
C PRO A 98 -0.68 3.71 17.67
N GLN A 99 -1.12 2.44 17.69
CA GLN A 99 -0.44 1.38 18.42
C GLN A 99 0.99 1.14 17.91
N VAL A 100 1.20 1.23 16.60
CA VAL A 100 2.52 1.06 15.98
C VAL A 100 3.29 2.37 16.04
N VAL A 101 2.65 3.49 15.73
CA VAL A 101 3.32 4.81 15.69
C VAL A 101 3.83 5.20 17.07
N GLU A 102 2.99 5.08 18.10
CA GLU A 102 3.36 5.47 19.46
C GLU A 102 4.09 4.34 20.19
N GLY A 103 3.61 3.09 20.05
CA GLY A 103 4.13 1.95 20.78
C GLY A 103 5.45 1.38 20.25
N TRP A 104 5.65 1.40 18.93
CA TRP A 104 6.86 0.84 18.30
C TRP A 104 7.87 1.90 17.88
N TYR A 105 7.40 2.98 17.24
CA TYR A 105 8.28 4.04 16.74
C TYR A 105 8.49 5.19 17.74
N GLY A 106 7.72 5.24 18.84
CA GLY A 106 7.84 6.31 19.85
C GLY A 106 7.53 7.70 19.30
N GLN A 107 6.66 7.80 18.29
CA GLN A 107 6.30 9.04 17.63
C GLN A 107 4.83 9.40 17.92
N PRO A 108 4.49 10.68 18.04
CA PRO A 108 3.09 11.08 18.25
C PRO A 108 2.25 10.79 17.01
N PHE A 109 1.04 10.24 17.20
CA PHE A 109 0.11 9.94 16.11
C PHE A 109 -0.76 11.13 15.69
N ALA A 110 -0.87 12.17 16.49
CA ALA A 110 -1.78 13.30 16.27
C ALA A 110 -1.62 13.94 14.87
N GLN A 111 -2.76 14.32 14.28
CA GLN A 111 -2.87 15.02 12.99
C GLN A 111 -2.20 14.28 11.81
N PRO A 112 -2.54 13.01 11.55
CA PRO A 112 -1.85 12.20 10.55
C PRO A 112 -1.91 12.79 9.14
N LEU A 113 -3.01 13.41 8.72
CA LEU A 113 -3.13 14.02 7.39
C LEU A 113 -2.20 15.23 7.19
N ALA A 114 -2.09 16.10 8.20
CA ALA A 114 -1.16 17.23 8.16
C ALA A 114 0.30 16.75 8.13
N ARG A 115 0.62 15.72 8.93
CA ARG A 115 1.93 15.05 8.90
C ARG A 115 2.25 14.48 7.53
N THR A 116 1.30 13.79 6.90
CA THR A 116 1.47 13.23 5.56
C THR A 116 1.77 14.32 4.55
N ARG A 117 1.04 15.43 4.58
CA ARG A 117 1.27 16.56 3.68
C ARG A 117 2.68 17.15 3.83
N GLU A 118 3.11 17.45 5.05
CA GLU A 118 4.44 17.97 5.31
C GLU A 118 5.53 16.97 4.87
N TYR A 119 5.35 15.70 5.19
CA TYR A 119 6.28 14.62 4.85
C TYR A 119 6.48 14.51 3.34
N VAL A 120 5.39 14.41 2.58
CA VAL A 120 5.42 14.30 1.11
C VAL A 120 6.06 15.55 0.50
N SER A 121 5.73 16.75 1.01
CA SER A 121 6.34 17.99 0.55
C SER A 121 7.87 18.00 0.71
N ILE A 122 8.37 17.56 1.86
CA ILE A 122 9.82 17.47 2.11
C ILE A 122 10.47 16.43 1.18
N VAL A 123 9.85 15.25 1.04
CA VAL A 123 10.36 14.22 0.13
C VAL A 123 10.47 14.76 -1.31
N ARG A 124 9.44 15.48 -1.78
CA ARG A 124 9.45 16.12 -3.11
C ARG A 124 10.59 17.15 -3.25
N GLN A 125 10.79 18.01 -2.25
CA GLN A 125 11.89 19.00 -2.27
C GLN A 125 13.26 18.31 -2.35
N VAL A 126 13.48 17.22 -1.61
CA VAL A 126 14.72 16.45 -1.66
C VAL A 126 14.92 15.84 -3.05
N LEU A 127 13.89 15.23 -3.63
CA LEU A 127 13.97 14.58 -4.94
C LEU A 127 14.12 15.61 -6.08
N ALA A 128 13.45 16.75 -6.03
CA ALA A 128 13.60 17.81 -7.01
C ALA A 128 15.01 18.44 -6.99
N ARG A 129 15.64 18.49 -5.82
CA ARG A 129 16.99 19.02 -5.63
C ARG A 129 17.19 20.45 -6.21
N GLU A 130 16.15 21.25 -6.25
CA GLU A 130 16.23 22.63 -6.79
C GLU A 130 16.97 23.57 -5.83
N ALA A 131 16.61 23.53 -4.54
CA ALA A 131 17.15 24.38 -3.49
C ALA A 131 17.49 23.57 -2.23
N PRO A 132 18.23 24.14 -1.26
CA PRO A 132 18.32 23.57 0.09
C PRO A 132 16.93 23.41 0.70
N VAL A 133 16.71 22.26 1.35
CA VAL A 133 15.39 21.88 1.88
C VAL A 133 15.04 22.70 3.12
N VAL A 134 13.87 23.33 3.10
CA VAL A 134 13.30 24.11 4.19
C VAL A 134 11.85 23.69 4.40
N ASN A 135 11.46 23.48 5.65
CA ASN A 135 10.07 23.29 6.03
C ASN A 135 9.74 24.04 7.31
N ASN A 136 8.80 24.97 7.23
CA ASN A 136 8.31 25.74 8.40
C ASN A 136 7.08 25.08 9.03
N GLY A 137 6.75 23.86 8.62
CA GLY A 137 5.62 23.10 9.17
C GLY A 137 5.84 22.69 10.63
N ARG A 138 4.75 22.40 11.30
CA ARG A 138 4.73 22.07 12.73
C ARG A 138 5.34 20.70 13.03
N HIS A 139 5.21 19.74 12.10
CA HIS A 139 5.52 18.33 12.38
C HIS A 139 6.96 17.94 12.03
N TYR A 140 7.51 18.56 10.99
CA TYR A 140 8.87 18.26 10.50
C TYR A 140 9.62 19.56 10.17
N PRO A 141 9.82 20.49 11.15
CA PRO A 141 10.54 21.73 10.89
C PRO A 141 11.97 21.45 10.44
N LEU A 142 12.38 22.08 9.33
CA LEU A 142 13.74 21.96 8.77
C LEU A 142 14.26 23.35 8.36
N PRO A 143 15.40 23.84 8.92
CA PRO A 143 16.19 23.22 10.01
C PRO A 143 15.41 23.15 11.33
N TYR A 144 15.73 22.17 12.18
CA TYR A 144 15.12 22.06 13.49
C TYR A 144 15.60 23.19 14.42
N GLN A 145 14.65 23.89 15.04
CA GLN A 145 14.89 25.02 15.96
C GLN A 145 14.15 24.86 17.29
N GLY A 146 13.62 23.66 17.56
CA GLY A 146 12.85 23.36 18.76
C GLY A 146 13.74 23.12 20.00
N PRO A 147 13.13 22.64 21.11
CA PRO A 147 13.83 22.33 22.35
C PRO A 147 15.04 21.39 22.11
N GLY A 148 16.18 21.73 22.68
CA GLY A 148 17.45 20.98 22.53
C GLY A 148 18.23 21.29 21.24
N ALA A 149 17.76 22.19 20.38
CA ALA A 149 18.53 22.64 19.22
C ALA A 149 19.75 23.44 19.64
N LEU A 150 20.91 23.18 19.01
CA LEU A 150 22.14 23.96 19.22
C LEU A 150 22.19 25.26 18.42
N GLY A 151 21.21 25.53 17.56
CA GLY A 151 21.17 26.69 16.67
C GLY A 151 22.15 26.63 15.48
N LEU A 152 22.81 25.50 15.26
CA LEU A 152 23.81 25.31 14.20
C LEU A 152 23.25 24.67 12.95
N GLY A 153 21.96 24.25 12.97
CA GLY A 153 21.27 23.66 11.83
C GLY A 153 21.16 24.65 10.68
N LYS A 154 21.46 24.19 9.47
CA LYS A 154 21.27 24.96 8.23
C LYS A 154 20.55 24.12 7.19
N PRO A 155 19.81 24.76 6.24
CA PRO A 155 19.22 24.05 5.13
C PRO A 155 20.29 23.31 4.32
N LEU A 156 20.01 22.05 3.97
CA LEU A 156 20.92 21.23 3.19
C LEU A 156 20.24 20.80 1.88
N LYS A 157 21.06 20.59 0.86
CA LYS A 157 20.68 20.05 -0.44
C LYS A 157 21.31 18.66 -0.60
N PRO A 158 20.61 17.64 -1.14
CA PRO A 158 21.21 16.33 -1.34
C PRO A 158 22.52 16.41 -2.14
N ILE A 159 23.54 15.68 -1.70
CA ILE A 159 24.83 15.59 -2.44
C ILE A 159 24.60 14.78 -3.72
N ALA A 160 23.92 13.64 -3.62
CA ALA A 160 23.60 12.83 -4.78
C ALA A 160 22.56 13.53 -5.69
N HIS A 161 22.77 13.43 -6.99
CA HIS A 161 21.80 13.89 -7.97
C HIS A 161 20.76 12.80 -8.22
N PRO A 162 19.46 13.08 -8.13
CA PRO A 162 18.41 12.14 -8.50
C PRO A 162 18.58 11.66 -9.95
N LEU A 163 18.22 10.41 -10.22
CA LEU A 163 18.13 9.91 -11.60
C LEU A 163 17.00 10.62 -12.35
N ARG A 164 15.89 10.81 -11.64
CA ARG A 164 14.73 11.61 -12.07
C ARG A 164 14.20 12.40 -10.87
N PRO A 165 13.76 13.65 -11.07
CA PRO A 165 13.25 14.49 -9.98
C PRO A 165 11.85 14.06 -9.51
N ASP A 166 11.17 13.24 -10.32
CA ASP A 166 9.77 12.88 -10.15
C ASP A 166 9.58 11.36 -9.93
N VAL A 167 10.13 10.85 -8.82
CA VAL A 167 9.85 9.49 -8.36
C VAL A 167 8.37 9.43 -7.94
N PRO A 168 7.57 8.48 -8.47
CA PRO A 168 6.17 8.36 -8.09
C PRO A 168 6.00 8.13 -6.59
N ILE A 169 5.11 8.92 -5.96
CA ILE A 169 4.71 8.75 -4.57
C ILE A 169 3.24 8.32 -4.54
N MET A 170 2.97 7.18 -3.92
CA MET A 170 1.63 6.67 -3.68
C MET A 170 1.31 6.69 -2.19
N LEU A 171 0.04 6.86 -1.82
CA LEU A 171 -0.38 6.86 -0.43
C LEU A 171 -1.37 5.74 -0.14
N GLY A 172 -1.15 5.03 0.96
CA GLY A 172 -2.13 4.15 1.57
C GLY A 172 -3.20 4.96 2.31
N ALA A 173 -4.44 4.84 1.88
CA ALA A 173 -5.55 5.61 2.42
C ALA A 173 -6.84 4.79 2.44
N GLU A 174 -7.66 4.94 3.49
CA GLU A 174 -8.90 4.16 3.68
C GLU A 174 -10.13 5.03 3.92
N GLY A 175 -9.98 6.23 4.45
CA GLY A 175 -11.10 7.13 4.74
C GLY A 175 -11.23 8.27 3.73
N PRO A 176 -12.42 8.89 3.60
CA PRO A 176 -12.70 9.90 2.57
C PRO A 176 -11.69 11.05 2.55
N LYS A 177 -11.39 11.63 3.71
CA LYS A 177 -10.43 12.75 3.81
C LYS A 177 -9.01 12.36 3.43
N ASN A 178 -8.60 11.11 3.72
CA ASN A 178 -7.26 10.64 3.38
C ASN A 178 -7.16 10.29 1.89
N VAL A 179 -8.22 9.70 1.31
CA VAL A 179 -8.29 9.44 -0.15
C VAL A 179 -8.30 10.76 -0.92
N ALA A 180 -9.07 11.76 -0.50
CA ALA A 180 -9.05 13.09 -1.10
C ALA A 180 -7.66 13.77 -0.98
N LEU A 181 -6.99 13.65 0.18
CA LEU A 181 -5.62 14.14 0.33
C LEU A 181 -4.66 13.40 -0.63
N THR A 182 -4.84 12.09 -0.79
CA THR A 182 -4.02 11.28 -1.69
C THR A 182 -4.15 11.76 -3.14
N ALA A 183 -5.37 12.01 -3.61
CA ALA A 183 -5.61 12.55 -4.95
C ALA A 183 -5.03 13.96 -5.14
N GLU A 184 -4.97 14.77 -4.07
CA GLU A 184 -4.39 16.11 -4.12
C GLU A 184 -2.86 16.08 -4.25
N ILE A 185 -2.14 15.27 -3.45
CA ILE A 185 -0.68 15.42 -3.29
C ILE A 185 0.17 14.27 -3.85
N ALA A 186 -0.45 13.15 -4.23
CA ALA A 186 0.26 11.94 -4.65
C ALA A 186 0.10 11.64 -6.15
N ASP A 187 0.80 10.62 -6.63
CA ASP A 187 0.71 10.10 -7.99
C ASP A 187 -0.20 8.88 -8.09
N GLY A 188 -0.62 8.33 -6.95
CA GLY A 188 -1.49 7.17 -6.89
C GLY A 188 -1.98 6.84 -5.49
N TRP A 189 -2.96 5.98 -5.45
CA TRP A 189 -3.61 5.47 -4.25
C TRP A 189 -3.33 3.98 -4.09
N LEU A 190 -2.77 3.57 -2.95
CA LEU A 190 -2.65 2.18 -2.52
C LEU A 190 -3.90 1.83 -1.71
N ALA A 191 -4.85 1.18 -2.38
CA ALA A 191 -6.15 0.84 -1.82
C ALA A 191 -6.12 -0.58 -1.23
N ILE A 192 -6.30 -0.69 0.08
CA ILE A 192 -6.58 -1.98 0.73
C ILE A 192 -8.10 -2.17 0.82
N TYR A 193 -8.56 -3.41 0.63
CA TYR A 193 -10.00 -3.75 0.67
C TYR A 193 -10.87 -2.95 -0.32
N TYR A 194 -10.34 -2.72 -1.53
CA TYR A 194 -11.13 -2.12 -2.60
C TYR A 194 -12.27 -3.07 -3.02
N THR A 195 -13.48 -2.52 -3.17
CA THR A 195 -14.62 -3.24 -3.77
C THR A 195 -15.23 -2.44 -4.92
N PRO A 196 -15.47 -3.04 -6.10
CA PRO A 196 -16.14 -2.37 -7.22
C PRO A 196 -17.52 -1.81 -6.86
N ARG A 197 -18.19 -2.40 -5.88
CA ARG A 197 -19.50 -1.95 -5.40
C ARG A 197 -19.50 -0.51 -4.86
N LEU A 198 -18.35 -0.05 -4.34
CA LEU A 198 -18.17 1.31 -3.84
C LEU A 198 -17.36 2.20 -4.80
N ALA A 199 -17.14 1.78 -6.04
CA ALA A 199 -16.32 2.52 -7.01
C ALA A 199 -16.78 3.97 -7.21
N ALA A 200 -18.09 4.21 -7.29
CA ALA A 200 -18.66 5.55 -7.41
C ALA A 200 -18.31 6.43 -6.20
N GLN A 201 -18.39 5.89 -4.99
CA GLN A 201 -18.02 6.61 -3.76
C GLN A 201 -16.53 6.93 -3.70
N TYR A 202 -15.67 5.98 -4.12
CA TYR A 202 -14.23 6.23 -4.20
C TYR A 202 -13.91 7.31 -5.23
N ALA A 203 -14.63 7.31 -6.36
CA ALA A 203 -14.50 8.34 -7.38
C ALA A 203 -14.84 9.73 -6.83
N GLU A 204 -15.92 9.88 -6.07
CA GLU A 204 -16.29 11.15 -5.42
C GLU A 204 -15.18 11.66 -4.48
N TRP A 205 -14.59 10.79 -3.67
CA TRP A 205 -13.50 11.17 -2.76
C TRP A 205 -12.23 11.59 -3.51
N LEU A 206 -11.91 10.90 -4.60
CA LEU A 206 -10.77 11.26 -5.45
C LEU A 206 -11.02 12.59 -6.16
N ASP A 207 -12.22 12.83 -6.68
CA ASP A 207 -12.60 14.07 -7.37
C ASP A 207 -12.54 15.28 -6.43
N GLU A 208 -12.91 15.11 -5.15
CA GLU A 208 -12.68 16.17 -4.15
C GLU A 208 -11.19 16.56 -4.08
N GLY A 209 -10.30 15.59 -4.12
CA GLY A 209 -8.86 15.83 -4.08
C GLY A 209 -8.33 16.45 -5.36
N PHE A 210 -8.72 15.94 -6.53
CA PHE A 210 -8.31 16.47 -7.85
C PHE A 210 -8.82 17.91 -8.08
N ALA A 211 -9.96 18.27 -7.51
CA ALA A 211 -10.51 19.62 -7.61
C ALA A 211 -9.77 20.66 -6.75
N ARG A 212 -8.88 20.26 -5.86
CA ARG A 212 -8.15 21.21 -4.98
C ARG A 212 -7.09 21.98 -5.77
N PRO A 213 -6.92 23.28 -5.49
CA PRO A 213 -5.89 24.08 -6.15
C PRO A 213 -4.49 23.49 -5.95
N GLY A 214 -3.77 23.27 -7.03
CA GLY A 214 -2.43 22.68 -7.01
C GLY A 214 -2.41 21.16 -6.88
N ALA A 215 -3.55 20.49 -7.12
CA ALA A 215 -3.59 19.03 -7.24
C ALA A 215 -2.54 18.53 -8.24
N ARG A 216 -1.83 17.49 -7.84
CA ARG A 216 -0.64 17.06 -8.56
C ARG A 216 -0.94 16.33 -9.87
N ARG A 217 -2.00 15.55 -9.89
CA ARG A 217 -2.42 14.73 -11.04
C ARG A 217 -3.89 15.00 -11.38
N CYS A 218 -4.27 14.67 -12.57
CA CYS A 218 -5.67 14.47 -12.95
C CYS A 218 -6.02 12.98 -12.85
N ARG A 219 -7.28 12.66 -13.04
CA ARG A 219 -7.77 11.28 -12.94
C ARG A 219 -7.07 10.32 -13.91
N GLU A 220 -6.79 10.79 -15.12
CA GLU A 220 -6.21 10.01 -16.21
C GLU A 220 -4.76 9.60 -15.93
N ASP A 221 -4.03 10.42 -15.20
CA ASP A 221 -2.62 10.23 -14.85
C ASP A 221 -2.42 9.62 -13.45
N PHE A 222 -3.52 9.33 -12.75
CA PHE A 222 -3.49 8.84 -11.36
C PHE A 222 -3.62 7.33 -11.31
N GLU A 223 -2.72 6.67 -10.58
CA GLU A 223 -2.70 5.22 -10.46
C GLU A 223 -3.49 4.74 -9.24
N ILE A 224 -4.46 3.83 -9.43
CA ILE A 224 -5.16 3.15 -8.33
C ILE A 224 -4.64 1.72 -8.26
N VAL A 225 -3.91 1.43 -7.20
CA VAL A 225 -3.29 0.13 -6.93
C VAL A 225 -4.07 -0.56 -5.83
N ALA A 226 -4.85 -1.56 -6.16
CA ALA A 226 -5.66 -2.30 -5.20
C ALA A 226 -4.98 -3.59 -4.76
N SER A 227 -4.81 -3.79 -3.45
CA SER A 227 -4.38 -5.06 -2.89
C SER A 227 -5.56 -6.03 -2.82
N CYS A 228 -5.41 -7.21 -3.41
CA CYS A 228 -6.46 -8.20 -3.47
C CYS A 228 -5.90 -9.62 -3.36
N GLN A 229 -6.59 -10.50 -2.64
CA GLN A 229 -6.33 -11.94 -2.72
C GLN A 229 -7.09 -12.51 -3.92
N ILE A 230 -6.37 -13.21 -4.80
CA ILE A 230 -6.98 -13.92 -5.94
C ILE A 230 -6.71 -15.41 -5.75
N VAL A 231 -7.76 -16.22 -5.74
CA VAL A 231 -7.67 -17.69 -5.63
C VAL A 231 -8.40 -18.34 -6.78
N LEU A 232 -7.61 -18.95 -7.67
CA LEU A 232 -8.15 -19.80 -8.76
C LEU A 232 -8.47 -21.17 -8.17
N THR A 233 -9.75 -21.51 -8.09
CA THR A 233 -10.21 -22.78 -7.49
C THR A 233 -11.66 -23.09 -7.86
N ASP A 234 -11.97 -24.39 -7.89
CA ASP A 234 -13.35 -24.89 -7.94
C ASP A 234 -13.97 -25.01 -6.54
N ASP A 235 -13.16 -25.05 -5.47
CA ASP A 235 -13.62 -25.02 -4.06
C ASP A 235 -13.75 -23.58 -3.53
N ARG A 236 -14.69 -22.83 -4.11
CA ARG A 236 -15.02 -21.47 -3.68
C ARG A 236 -15.39 -21.40 -2.18
N PRO A 237 -16.25 -22.29 -1.62
CA PRO A 237 -16.57 -22.24 -0.19
C PRO A 237 -15.36 -22.45 0.71
N GLY A 238 -14.43 -23.34 0.34
CA GLY A 238 -13.20 -23.57 1.08
C GLY A 238 -12.29 -22.36 1.09
N ALA A 239 -12.09 -21.72 -0.06
CA ALA A 239 -11.29 -20.49 -0.18
C ALA A 239 -11.89 -19.34 0.65
N ILE A 240 -13.21 -19.15 0.63
CA ILE A 240 -13.90 -18.15 1.44
C ILE A 240 -13.68 -18.42 2.93
N ARG A 241 -13.87 -19.66 3.40
CA ARG A 241 -13.64 -20.03 4.80
C ARG A 241 -12.21 -19.76 5.25
N ALA A 242 -11.22 -20.02 4.41
CA ALA A 242 -9.81 -19.80 4.72
C ALA A 242 -9.46 -18.33 4.93
N MET A 243 -10.19 -17.39 4.32
CA MET A 243 -9.96 -15.95 4.45
C MET A 243 -10.59 -15.32 5.69
N LYS A 244 -11.65 -15.92 6.26
CA LYS A 244 -12.39 -15.35 7.39
C LYS A 244 -11.52 -15.03 8.63
N PRO A 245 -10.55 -15.87 9.06
CA PRO A 245 -9.67 -15.53 10.18
C PRO A 245 -8.82 -14.29 9.95
N VAL A 246 -8.37 -14.07 8.71
CA VAL A 246 -7.58 -12.89 8.33
C VAL A 246 -8.44 -11.63 8.45
N LEU A 247 -9.66 -11.65 7.92
CA LEU A 247 -10.58 -10.50 8.04
C LEU A 247 -10.98 -10.23 9.50
N ALA A 248 -11.24 -11.28 10.29
CA ALA A 248 -11.52 -11.13 11.71
C ALA A 248 -10.36 -10.48 12.48
N LEU A 249 -9.10 -10.80 12.12
CA LEU A 249 -7.92 -10.14 12.67
C LEU A 249 -7.89 -8.64 12.32
N TYR A 250 -8.14 -8.28 11.08
CA TYR A 250 -8.14 -6.86 10.65
C TYR A 250 -9.30 -6.07 11.28
N ILE A 251 -10.47 -6.68 11.40
CA ILE A 251 -11.63 -6.07 12.03
C ILE A 251 -11.46 -5.93 13.54
N GLY A 252 -10.95 -6.97 14.22
CA GLY A 252 -10.92 -7.02 15.68
C GLY A 252 -9.56 -6.77 16.33
N GLY A 253 -8.46 -7.06 15.64
CA GLY A 253 -7.11 -7.11 16.21
C GLY A 253 -6.13 -6.02 15.75
N MET A 254 -6.37 -5.37 14.61
CA MET A 254 -5.42 -4.41 14.02
C MET A 254 -5.63 -2.95 14.46
N GLY A 255 -6.42 -2.71 15.51
CA GLY A 255 -6.67 -1.37 16.04
C GLY A 255 -7.18 -1.39 17.48
N ALA A 256 -7.18 -0.25 18.15
CA ALA A 256 -7.80 -0.06 19.45
C ALA A 256 -9.32 0.02 19.35
N ALA A 257 -10.02 -0.24 20.46
CA ALA A 257 -11.44 0.01 20.55
C ALA A 257 -11.73 1.49 20.23
N GLY A 258 -12.57 1.75 19.22
CA GLY A 258 -12.92 3.09 18.77
C GLY A 258 -11.92 3.75 17.82
N MET A 259 -10.81 3.09 17.48
CA MET A 259 -9.83 3.60 16.51
C MET A 259 -9.20 2.44 15.72
N ASN A 260 -10.01 1.85 14.83
CA ASN A 260 -9.55 0.82 13.89
C ASN A 260 -10.01 1.23 12.48
N PHE A 261 -9.08 1.76 11.70
CA PHE A 261 -9.36 2.26 10.35
C PHE A 261 -9.85 1.17 9.42
N HIS A 262 -9.32 -0.05 9.54
CA HIS A 262 -9.75 -1.20 8.75
C HIS A 262 -11.21 -1.60 9.08
N ALA A 263 -11.57 -1.63 10.36
CA ALA A 263 -12.95 -1.88 10.77
C ALA A 263 -13.93 -0.85 10.17
N ASP A 264 -13.50 0.41 10.09
CA ASP A 264 -14.31 1.48 9.51
C ASP A 264 -14.51 1.31 7.99
N VAL A 265 -13.56 0.67 7.28
CA VAL A 265 -13.75 0.30 5.87
C VAL A 265 -14.93 -0.68 5.74
N PHE A 266 -14.95 -1.74 6.52
CA PHE A 266 -16.01 -2.75 6.45
C PHE A 266 -17.37 -2.22 6.93
N LYS A 267 -17.40 -1.29 7.90
CA LYS A 267 -18.63 -0.58 8.26
C LYS A 267 -19.20 0.21 7.08
N ARG A 268 -18.35 0.94 6.34
CA ARG A 268 -18.75 1.66 5.13
C ARG A 268 -19.17 0.74 3.99
N MET A 269 -18.67 -0.48 3.96
CA MET A 269 -19.14 -1.53 3.03
C MET A 269 -20.54 -2.07 3.40
N GLY A 270 -21.15 -1.62 4.49
CA GLY A 270 -22.50 -2.02 4.90
C GLY A 270 -22.55 -3.18 5.89
N TYR A 271 -21.46 -3.44 6.62
CA TYR A 271 -21.37 -4.49 7.63
C TYR A 271 -21.15 -3.97 9.07
N PRO A 272 -21.85 -2.90 9.52
CA PRO A 272 -21.56 -2.29 10.84
C PRO A 272 -21.83 -3.23 12.00
N GLU A 273 -22.94 -3.99 11.97
CA GLU A 273 -23.33 -4.91 13.05
C GLU A 273 -22.34 -6.08 13.16
N GLN A 274 -21.95 -6.67 12.04
CA GLN A 274 -20.99 -7.76 11.97
C GLN A 274 -19.61 -7.30 12.45
N VAL A 275 -19.17 -6.12 12.06
CA VAL A 275 -17.90 -5.52 12.50
C VAL A 275 -17.89 -5.36 14.03
N GLU A 276 -18.99 -4.93 14.63
CA GLU A 276 -19.09 -4.79 16.09
C GLU A 276 -19.07 -6.15 16.80
N ALA A 277 -19.81 -7.14 16.28
CA ALA A 277 -19.82 -8.49 16.82
C ALA A 277 -18.44 -9.15 16.74
N ILE A 278 -17.79 -9.11 15.56
CA ILE A 278 -16.44 -9.62 15.34
C ILE A 278 -15.44 -8.95 16.28
N GLY A 279 -15.48 -7.61 16.37
CA GLY A 279 -14.57 -6.85 17.23
C GLY A 279 -14.73 -7.19 18.71
N ARG A 280 -15.95 -7.41 19.20
CA ARG A 280 -16.23 -7.86 20.56
C ARG A 280 -15.65 -9.25 20.82
N LEU A 281 -16.00 -10.24 20.00
CA LEU A 281 -15.53 -11.62 20.13
C LEU A 281 -14.01 -11.71 20.08
N PHE A 282 -13.37 -10.96 19.19
CA PHE A 282 -11.92 -10.93 19.06
C PHE A 282 -11.25 -10.42 20.33
N ARG A 283 -11.77 -9.34 20.94
CA ARG A 283 -11.26 -8.80 22.22
C ARG A 283 -11.48 -9.73 23.42
N GLU A 284 -12.55 -10.54 23.39
CA GLU A 284 -12.82 -11.59 24.36
C GLU A 284 -11.90 -12.83 24.20
N GLY A 285 -11.03 -12.84 23.17
CA GLY A 285 -10.15 -13.96 22.86
C GLY A 285 -10.81 -15.09 22.07
N ARG A 286 -12.08 -14.96 21.72
CA ARG A 286 -12.91 -15.92 20.98
C ARG A 286 -12.70 -15.81 19.48
N LYS A 287 -11.46 -16.04 19.04
CA LYS A 287 -11.02 -15.74 17.66
C LYS A 287 -11.70 -16.62 16.61
N GLU A 288 -11.98 -17.86 16.92
CA GLU A 288 -12.67 -18.79 16.01
C GLU A 288 -14.13 -18.36 15.79
N GLU A 289 -14.82 -17.94 16.85
CA GLU A 289 -16.17 -17.41 16.75
C GLU A 289 -16.20 -16.07 16.03
N ALA A 290 -15.21 -15.20 16.27
CA ALA A 290 -15.05 -13.96 15.52
C ALA A 290 -14.86 -14.22 14.01
N ALA A 291 -14.10 -15.25 13.64
CA ALA A 291 -13.95 -15.65 12.25
C ALA A 291 -15.25 -16.21 11.66
N ALA A 292 -16.02 -16.98 12.45
CA ALA A 292 -17.31 -17.51 12.01
C ALA A 292 -18.35 -16.42 11.72
N GLU A 293 -18.29 -15.29 12.45
CA GLU A 293 -19.16 -14.12 12.24
C GLU A 293 -18.86 -13.33 10.95
N VAL A 294 -17.71 -13.58 10.29
CA VAL A 294 -17.39 -12.91 9.01
C VAL A 294 -18.32 -13.43 7.91
N PRO A 295 -19.18 -12.57 7.31
CA PRO A 295 -20.08 -13.01 6.24
C PRO A 295 -19.31 -13.43 4.99
N ASP A 296 -19.79 -14.45 4.28
CA ASP A 296 -19.22 -14.85 2.99
C ASP A 296 -19.23 -13.68 1.99
N ALA A 297 -20.31 -12.91 1.96
CA ALA A 297 -20.45 -11.73 1.10
C ALA A 297 -19.37 -10.66 1.36
N LEU A 298 -18.94 -10.48 2.62
CA LEU A 298 -17.85 -9.55 2.95
C LEU A 298 -16.51 -10.07 2.39
N VAL A 299 -16.26 -11.38 2.47
CA VAL A 299 -15.07 -11.99 1.86
C VAL A 299 -15.09 -11.76 0.34
N GLU A 300 -16.23 -12.01 -0.30
CA GLU A 300 -16.41 -11.82 -1.74
C GLU A 300 -16.33 -10.36 -2.21
N ASP A 301 -16.61 -9.40 -1.33
CA ASP A 301 -16.41 -7.98 -1.62
C ASP A 301 -14.92 -7.63 -1.79
N VAL A 302 -14.03 -8.25 -1.02
CA VAL A 302 -12.59 -7.87 -0.93
C VAL A 302 -11.63 -8.92 -1.47
N MET A 303 -12.13 -10.06 -1.93
CA MET A 303 -11.37 -11.17 -2.50
C MET A 303 -11.91 -11.52 -3.88
N VAL A 304 -11.05 -12.02 -4.76
CA VAL A 304 -11.44 -12.61 -6.03
C VAL A 304 -11.24 -14.12 -5.97
N VAL A 305 -12.31 -14.89 -6.08
CA VAL A 305 -12.28 -16.35 -5.97
C VAL A 305 -13.18 -17.01 -7.00
N GLY A 306 -12.68 -18.04 -7.67
CA GLY A 306 -13.43 -18.84 -8.63
C GLY A 306 -12.53 -19.43 -9.71
N ASP A 307 -13.15 -19.93 -10.76
CA ASP A 307 -12.46 -20.36 -11.98
C ASP A 307 -11.87 -19.16 -12.76
N ALA A 308 -11.14 -19.45 -13.84
CA ALA A 308 -10.48 -18.41 -14.61
C ALA A 308 -11.43 -17.38 -15.24
N ASP A 309 -12.65 -17.79 -15.64
CA ASP A 309 -13.63 -16.89 -16.25
C ASP A 309 -14.24 -15.95 -15.19
N GLN A 310 -14.59 -16.50 -14.03
CA GLN A 310 -15.08 -15.74 -12.89
C GLN A 310 -14.03 -14.72 -12.39
N VAL A 311 -12.77 -15.13 -12.30
CA VAL A 311 -11.66 -14.25 -11.91
C VAL A 311 -11.50 -13.13 -12.96
N ARG A 312 -11.49 -13.44 -14.26
CA ARG A 312 -11.42 -12.42 -15.32
C ARG A 312 -12.58 -11.43 -15.23
N ALA A 313 -13.80 -11.92 -15.04
CA ALA A 313 -14.99 -11.08 -14.94
C ALA A 313 -14.89 -10.12 -13.77
N ARG A 314 -14.47 -10.59 -12.58
CA ARG A 314 -14.32 -9.77 -11.38
C ARG A 314 -13.19 -8.73 -11.52
N VAL A 315 -12.07 -9.13 -12.10
CA VAL A 315 -10.95 -8.23 -12.40
C VAL A 315 -11.37 -7.12 -13.38
N ALA A 316 -12.17 -7.45 -14.40
CA ALA A 316 -12.73 -6.46 -15.32
C ALA A 316 -13.71 -5.49 -14.61
N GLU A 317 -14.44 -5.93 -13.59
CA GLU A 317 -15.27 -5.02 -12.76
C GLU A 317 -14.40 -4.04 -11.99
N MET A 318 -13.28 -4.50 -11.40
CA MET A 318 -12.33 -3.64 -10.69
C MET A 318 -11.72 -2.61 -11.64
N GLU A 319 -11.34 -3.01 -12.85
CA GLU A 319 -10.81 -2.12 -13.86
C GLU A 319 -11.83 -1.04 -14.29
N ARG A 320 -13.08 -1.44 -14.54
CA ARG A 320 -14.17 -0.47 -14.79
C ARG A 320 -14.40 0.48 -13.60
N GLY A 321 -14.13 0.03 -12.40
CA GLY A 321 -14.16 0.84 -11.17
C GLY A 321 -12.98 1.79 -11.01
N GLY A 322 -12.00 1.76 -11.95
CA GLY A 322 -10.86 2.67 -11.97
C GLY A 322 -9.56 2.07 -11.45
N VAL A 323 -9.53 0.79 -11.03
CA VAL A 323 -8.29 0.12 -10.61
C VAL A 323 -7.38 -0.03 -11.83
N THR A 324 -6.12 0.39 -11.70
CA THR A 324 -5.11 0.34 -12.77
C THR A 324 -4.14 -0.82 -12.58
N THR A 325 -3.89 -1.21 -11.33
CA THR A 325 -2.97 -2.29 -10.95
C THR A 325 -3.56 -3.10 -9.81
N LEU A 326 -3.54 -4.43 -9.91
CA LEU A 326 -3.84 -5.34 -8.80
C LEU A 326 -2.55 -5.86 -8.18
N LEU A 327 -2.40 -5.66 -6.87
CA LEU A 327 -1.35 -6.29 -6.08
C LEU A 327 -1.88 -7.61 -5.51
N VAL A 328 -1.25 -8.71 -5.91
CA VAL A 328 -1.66 -10.05 -5.51
C VAL A 328 -0.57 -10.75 -4.70
N GLY A 329 -0.95 -11.34 -3.59
CA GLY A 329 -0.07 -12.25 -2.83
C GLY A 329 -0.09 -13.63 -3.46
N CYS A 330 1.08 -14.25 -3.64
CA CYS A 330 1.22 -15.62 -4.17
C CYS A 330 2.01 -16.49 -3.20
N GLY A 331 1.50 -17.69 -2.92
CA GLY A 331 2.15 -18.66 -2.04
C GLY A 331 3.24 -19.49 -2.74
N GLY A 332 3.25 -19.56 -4.07
CA GLY A 332 4.19 -20.33 -4.87
C GLY A 332 4.29 -19.82 -6.31
N VAL A 333 5.32 -20.29 -7.01
CA VAL A 333 5.59 -19.97 -8.42
C VAL A 333 4.43 -20.39 -9.31
N GLU A 334 3.85 -21.57 -9.07
CA GLU A 334 2.70 -22.07 -9.82
C GLU A 334 1.53 -21.09 -9.81
N GLN A 335 1.24 -20.48 -8.66
CA GLN A 335 0.17 -19.48 -8.56
C GLN A 335 0.49 -18.21 -9.36
N VAL A 336 1.75 -17.77 -9.42
CA VAL A 336 2.18 -16.65 -10.27
C VAL A 336 1.93 -16.98 -11.74
N GLU A 337 2.29 -18.20 -12.18
CA GLU A 337 2.09 -18.66 -13.55
C GLU A 337 0.61 -18.79 -13.91
N GLN A 338 -0.20 -19.36 -13.02
CA GLN A 338 -1.65 -19.48 -13.21
C GLN A 338 -2.33 -18.10 -13.33
N LEU A 339 -1.97 -17.15 -12.46
CA LEU A 339 -2.55 -15.81 -12.51
C LEU A 339 -2.09 -15.04 -13.76
N SER A 340 -0.84 -15.21 -14.19
CA SER A 340 -0.38 -14.65 -15.45
C SER A 340 -1.15 -15.20 -16.64
N ALA A 341 -1.29 -16.51 -16.75
CA ALA A 341 -2.02 -17.16 -17.82
C ALA A 341 -3.51 -16.71 -17.85
N ALA A 342 -4.13 -16.53 -16.68
CA ALA A 342 -5.51 -16.12 -16.58
C ALA A 342 -5.74 -14.63 -16.91
N LEU A 343 -4.81 -13.74 -16.58
CA LEU A 343 -5.06 -12.29 -16.55
C LEU A 343 -4.13 -11.46 -17.45
N VAL A 344 -2.92 -11.93 -17.77
CA VAL A 344 -1.96 -11.21 -18.63
C VAL A 344 -2.02 -11.75 -20.06
N GLY A 345 -2.39 -13.02 -20.24
CA GLY A 345 -2.34 -13.72 -21.51
C GLY A 345 -0.96 -14.29 -21.81
N GLU A 346 -0.80 -14.89 -22.97
CA GLU A 346 0.50 -15.43 -23.39
C GLU A 346 1.49 -14.29 -23.57
N VAL A 347 2.50 -14.25 -22.71
CA VAL A 347 3.67 -13.38 -22.91
C VAL A 347 4.46 -13.97 -24.07
N GLU A 348 4.46 -13.32 -25.23
CA GLU A 348 5.38 -13.66 -26.29
C GLU A 348 6.81 -13.64 -25.72
N HIS A 349 7.39 -14.81 -25.60
CA HIS A 349 8.80 -14.95 -25.26
C HIS A 349 9.64 -14.39 -26.43
N VAL A 350 9.93 -13.09 -26.38
CA VAL A 350 10.98 -12.53 -27.21
C VAL A 350 12.30 -13.07 -26.64
N LEU A 351 12.82 -14.10 -27.32
CA LEU A 351 14.14 -14.69 -27.10
C LEU A 351 15.25 -13.65 -27.35
#